data_75243091adaeb4fd87ea85913d553aa1
#
_entry.id   75243091adaeb4fd87ea85913d553aa1
#
_cell.length_a   1.000
_cell.length_b   1.000
_cell.length_c   1.000
_cell.angle_alpha   90.00
_cell.angle_beta   90.00
_cell.angle_gamma   90.00
#
_symmetry.space_group_name_H-M   'P 1'
#
loop_
_entity.id
_entity.type
_entity.pdbx_description
1 polymer ?
#
loop_
_entity_poly.entity_id
_entity_poly.type
_entity_poly.pdbx_seq_one_letter_code
_entity_poly.pdbx_strand_id
1 'polypeptide(L)'
;MSLTPPKSQYVIALDVGGTRIKAALIGSGGSGTELLYETRRATDREGGPDAVVEGILDVAGQLRTYGIEQYGTGPAAAGVAVPGILDEPTGTAVYAANLGWRDVPLRTLLTRRLGGLPVALGHDVRTGGLAEGRIGAGKGVDRFLFVALGTGIAGAIGIDGRLEPGAHGSAGELGHIVVRPGGPECGCGQRGCLEALASAGAVGRAWAAASGDVSAGAADAARAVESNDDRAIAIWRDAVDALAAGLVTALTLLDPRTVIIGGGLAEAGDILFVPLREAVRARVTFQQLPMIVPAALGDAAGCLGAGLLARDLLSAEVSSR
;
A
#
# COMPACT_ATOMS: atom_id res chain seq x y z
N MET A 1 -17.94 -9.25 30.96
CA MET A 1 -16.71 -9.96 30.62
C MET A 1 -15.56 -9.03 30.95
N SER A 2 -14.78 -9.32 31.99
CA SER A 2 -13.62 -8.51 32.37
C SER A 2 -12.52 -8.74 31.32
N LEU A 3 -12.28 -7.76 30.45
CA LEU A 3 -11.13 -7.75 29.56
C LEU A 3 -9.89 -7.54 30.46
N THR A 4 -9.16 -8.62 30.74
CA THR A 4 -7.85 -8.48 31.37
C THR A 4 -6.99 -7.67 30.39
N PRO A 5 -6.47 -6.49 30.79
CA PRO A 5 -5.63 -5.72 29.88
C PRO A 5 -4.39 -6.56 29.54
N PRO A 6 -4.03 -6.67 28.28
CA PRO A 6 -2.80 -7.33 27.92
C PRO A 6 -1.66 -6.56 28.61
N LYS A 7 -0.80 -7.25 29.34
CA LYS A 7 0.47 -6.72 29.88
C LYS A 7 1.45 -6.31 28.77
N SER A 8 1.00 -6.26 27.55
CA SER A 8 1.74 -6.03 26.33
C SER A 8 1.45 -4.62 25.81
N GLN A 9 2.50 -3.89 25.54
CA GLN A 9 2.47 -2.58 24.92
C GLN A 9 1.69 -2.64 23.61
N TYR A 10 0.73 -1.72 23.40
CA TYR A 10 0.06 -1.52 22.12
C TYR A 10 0.58 -0.27 21.43
N VAL A 11 0.37 -0.19 20.13
CA VAL A 11 0.79 0.93 19.30
C VAL A 11 -0.42 1.49 18.53
N ILE A 12 -0.35 2.76 18.15
CA ILE A 12 -1.27 3.39 17.20
C ILE A 12 -0.77 3.12 15.79
N ALA A 13 -1.66 2.74 14.88
CA ALA A 13 -1.38 2.53 13.47
C ALA A 13 -2.36 3.36 12.62
N LEU A 14 -1.83 4.11 11.66
CA LEU A 14 -2.59 4.93 10.73
C LEU A 14 -2.19 4.59 9.29
N ASP A 15 -3.18 4.36 8.43
CA ASP A 15 -3.04 4.21 6.98
C ASP A 15 -3.85 5.30 6.29
N VAL A 16 -3.15 6.27 5.73
CA VAL A 16 -3.74 7.47 5.14
C VAL A 16 -3.86 7.31 3.64
N GLY A 17 -5.04 7.02 3.17
CA GLY A 17 -5.35 7.01 1.74
C GLY A 17 -5.96 8.33 1.26
N GLY A 18 -6.02 8.51 -0.07
CA GLY A 18 -6.62 9.69 -0.69
C GLY A 18 -8.12 9.87 -0.44
N THR A 19 -8.84 8.83 0.01
CA THR A 19 -10.29 8.87 0.27
C THR A 19 -10.65 8.54 1.71
N ARG A 20 -9.83 7.76 2.40
CA ARG A 20 -10.07 7.29 3.78
C ARG A 20 -8.78 7.23 4.56
N ILE A 21 -8.87 7.56 5.83
CA ILE A 21 -7.87 7.27 6.86
C ILE A 21 -8.37 6.04 7.59
N LYS A 22 -7.59 4.95 7.58
CA LYS A 22 -7.80 3.77 8.41
C LYS A 22 -6.89 3.89 9.61
N ALA A 23 -7.40 3.55 10.76
CA ALA A 23 -6.66 3.73 12.00
C ALA A 23 -6.99 2.61 12.98
N ALA A 24 -5.97 2.13 13.70
CA ALA A 24 -6.09 0.98 14.59
C ALA A 24 -5.23 1.11 15.84
N LEU A 25 -5.63 0.38 16.89
CA LEU A 25 -4.76 0.01 17.99
C LEU A 25 -4.29 -1.43 17.77
N ILE A 26 -2.99 -1.65 17.78
CA ILE A 26 -2.38 -2.96 17.52
C ILE A 26 -1.61 -3.42 18.75
N GLY A 27 -2.05 -4.53 19.32
CA GLY A 27 -1.46 -5.19 20.47
C GLY A 27 -0.30 -6.12 20.08
N SER A 28 0.46 -6.57 21.10
CA SER A 28 1.58 -7.51 20.96
C SER A 28 1.18 -8.98 21.14
N GLY A 29 -0.02 -9.38 20.69
CA GLY A 29 -0.44 -10.80 20.68
C GLY A 29 0.59 -11.73 20.03
N GLY A 30 0.38 -13.03 20.06
CA GLY A 30 1.39 -14.06 19.71
C GLY A 30 2.12 -13.88 18.36
N SER A 31 1.53 -13.17 17.38
CA SER A 31 2.17 -12.75 16.12
C SER A 31 2.70 -11.31 16.14
N GLY A 32 2.50 -10.57 17.23
CA GLY A 32 2.87 -9.15 17.34
C GLY A 32 1.93 -8.18 16.61
N THR A 33 0.79 -8.62 16.11
CA THR A 33 -0.11 -7.86 15.22
C THR A 33 -1.59 -8.11 15.52
N GLU A 34 -1.93 -8.24 16.80
CA GLU A 34 -3.33 -8.36 17.21
C GLU A 34 -4.06 -7.03 17.04
N LEU A 35 -5.11 -7.02 16.22
CA LEU A 35 -5.98 -5.87 16.03
C LEU A 35 -6.90 -5.71 17.24
N LEU A 36 -6.64 -4.72 18.09
CA LEU A 36 -7.41 -4.45 19.32
C LEU A 36 -8.64 -3.56 19.06
N TYR A 37 -8.48 -2.60 18.16
CA TYR A 37 -9.54 -1.66 17.77
C TYR A 37 -9.25 -1.09 16.38
N GLU A 38 -10.29 -0.87 15.59
CA GLU A 38 -10.21 -0.28 14.26
C GLU A 38 -11.26 0.82 14.11
N THR A 39 -10.89 1.89 13.42
CA THR A 39 -11.80 2.95 13.00
C THR A 39 -11.42 3.47 11.61
N ARG A 40 -12.38 4.10 10.94
CA ARG A 40 -12.19 4.66 9.60
C ARG A 40 -12.82 6.05 9.54
N ARG A 41 -12.13 6.97 8.89
CA ARG A 41 -12.60 8.32 8.65
C ARG A 41 -12.41 8.70 7.18
N ALA A 42 -13.31 9.47 6.61
CA ALA A 42 -13.10 10.05 5.30
C ALA A 42 -11.92 11.03 5.33
N THR A 43 -11.08 11.01 4.28
CA THR A 43 -10.03 12.00 4.10
C THR A 43 -10.67 13.28 3.56
N ASP A 44 -10.63 14.37 4.34
CA ASP A 44 -11.22 15.65 3.98
C ASP A 44 -10.34 16.41 2.98
N ARG A 45 -10.38 15.97 1.72
CA ARG A 45 -9.64 16.61 0.64
C ARG A 45 -10.26 17.93 0.19
N GLU A 46 -11.56 18.07 0.35
CA GLU A 46 -12.29 19.29 -0.03
C GLU A 46 -11.95 20.45 0.90
N GLY A 47 -11.69 20.16 2.19
CA GLY A 47 -11.19 21.12 3.16
C GLY A 47 -9.74 21.57 2.93
N GLY A 48 -9.05 20.94 1.97
CA GLY A 48 -7.67 21.26 1.60
C GLY A 48 -6.60 20.53 2.42
N PRO A 49 -5.30 20.82 2.13
CA PRO A 49 -4.18 20.10 2.72
C PRO A 49 -4.14 20.12 4.24
N ASP A 50 -4.44 21.25 4.85
CA ASP A 50 -4.43 21.44 6.31
C ASP A 50 -5.56 20.65 6.99
N ALA A 51 -6.75 20.57 6.37
CA ALA A 51 -7.87 19.79 6.89
C ALA A 51 -7.55 18.28 6.90
N VAL A 52 -6.80 17.81 5.90
CA VAL A 52 -6.32 16.42 5.88
C VAL A 52 -5.36 16.16 7.04
N VAL A 53 -4.41 17.06 7.28
CA VAL A 53 -3.46 16.96 8.41
C VAL A 53 -4.21 16.95 9.74
N GLU A 54 -5.10 17.90 9.98
CA GLU A 54 -5.89 17.95 11.22
C GLU A 54 -6.74 16.69 11.39
N GLY A 55 -7.33 16.16 10.31
CA GLY A 55 -8.06 14.89 10.35
C GLY A 55 -7.21 13.72 10.84
N ILE A 56 -5.95 13.63 10.42
CA ILE A 56 -5.00 12.61 10.87
C ILE A 56 -4.66 12.81 12.36
N LEU A 57 -4.36 14.05 12.75
CA LEU A 57 -4.04 14.39 14.13
C LEU A 57 -5.21 14.08 15.07
N ASP A 58 -6.45 14.37 14.66
CA ASP A 58 -7.66 14.09 15.43
C ASP A 58 -7.87 12.60 15.63
N VAL A 59 -7.78 11.79 14.56
CA VAL A 59 -7.91 10.33 14.66
C VAL A 59 -6.84 9.74 15.57
N ALA A 60 -5.59 10.19 15.43
CA ALA A 60 -4.50 9.75 16.29
C ALA A 60 -4.75 10.08 17.77
N GLY A 61 -5.23 11.31 18.05
CA GLY A 61 -5.60 11.75 19.40
C GLY A 61 -6.76 10.94 19.98
N GLN A 62 -7.80 10.68 19.19
CA GLN A 62 -8.94 9.85 19.58
C GLN A 62 -8.52 8.42 19.94
N LEU A 63 -7.66 7.80 19.13
CA LEU A 63 -7.13 6.46 19.41
C LEU A 63 -6.31 6.43 20.69
N ARG A 64 -5.48 7.46 20.92
CA ARG A 64 -4.72 7.56 22.17
C ARG A 64 -5.65 7.63 23.41
N THR A 65 -6.67 8.49 23.35
CA THR A 65 -7.64 8.64 24.44
C THR A 65 -8.39 7.32 24.67
N TYR A 66 -8.96 6.76 23.61
CA TYR A 66 -9.66 5.48 23.67
C TYR A 66 -8.78 4.37 24.26
N GLY A 67 -7.54 4.25 23.82
CA GLY A 67 -6.61 3.22 24.32
C GLY A 67 -6.31 3.39 25.80
N ILE A 68 -6.09 4.61 26.28
CA ILE A 68 -5.88 4.89 27.70
C ILE A 68 -7.13 4.52 28.53
N GLU A 69 -8.32 4.88 28.07
CA GLU A 69 -9.58 4.56 28.74
C GLU A 69 -9.83 3.05 28.81
N GLN A 70 -9.54 2.31 27.74
CA GLN A 70 -9.79 0.88 27.67
C GLN A 70 -8.74 0.02 28.36
N TYR A 71 -7.46 0.42 28.31
CA TYR A 71 -6.34 -0.41 28.77
C TYR A 71 -5.60 0.16 29.99
N GLY A 72 -5.94 1.36 30.44
CA GLY A 72 -5.33 1.99 31.62
C GLY A 72 -3.89 2.49 31.41
N THR A 73 -3.33 2.32 30.21
CA THR A 73 -1.96 2.73 29.85
C THR A 73 -1.95 3.38 28.48
N GLY A 74 -1.01 4.29 28.22
CA GLY A 74 -0.85 4.91 26.91
C GLY A 74 -0.20 3.96 25.89
N PRO A 75 -0.37 4.25 24.56
CA PRO A 75 0.36 3.53 23.51
C PRO A 75 1.86 3.75 23.63
N ALA A 76 2.66 2.79 23.20
CA ALA A 76 4.12 2.88 23.27
C ALA A 76 4.74 3.71 22.14
N ALA A 77 4.13 3.66 20.95
CA ALA A 77 4.55 4.39 19.75
C ALA A 77 3.38 4.55 18.79
N ALA A 78 3.57 5.32 17.72
CA ALA A 78 2.67 5.36 16.61
C ALA A 78 3.40 5.11 15.29
N GLY A 79 2.75 4.45 14.34
CA GLY A 79 3.21 4.28 12.97
C GLY A 79 2.17 4.86 12.00
N VAL A 80 2.65 5.53 10.97
CA VAL A 80 1.79 6.20 10.00
C VAL A 80 2.26 5.91 8.59
N ALA A 81 1.39 5.33 7.79
CA ALA A 81 1.59 5.12 6.36
C ALA A 81 0.90 6.25 5.59
N VAL A 82 1.60 6.90 4.67
CA VAL A 82 1.06 7.97 3.84
C VAL A 82 1.54 7.82 2.39
N PRO A 83 0.76 8.29 1.42
CA PRO A 83 1.17 8.29 0.02
C PRO A 83 2.15 9.42 -0.30
N GLY A 84 2.88 9.27 -1.40
CA GLY A 84 3.75 10.29 -1.96
C GLY A 84 5.23 10.16 -1.61
N ILE A 85 5.98 11.24 -1.79
CA ILE A 85 7.42 11.28 -1.55
C ILE A 85 7.67 11.65 -0.09
N LEU A 86 8.42 10.81 0.60
CA LEU A 86 8.73 10.96 2.02
C LEU A 86 10.22 11.12 2.26
N ASP A 87 10.58 12.03 3.13
CA ASP A 87 11.86 12.04 3.85
C ASP A 87 11.66 11.31 5.19
N GLU A 88 11.86 10.00 5.19
CA GLU A 88 11.68 9.16 6.38
C GLU A 88 12.64 9.54 7.53
N PRO A 89 13.92 9.89 7.31
CA PRO A 89 14.81 10.40 8.34
C PRO A 89 14.26 11.62 9.09
N THR A 90 13.77 12.64 8.39
CA THR A 90 13.19 13.84 9.02
C THR A 90 11.74 13.66 9.45
N GLY A 91 11.03 12.69 8.87
CA GLY A 91 9.61 12.47 9.08
C GLY A 91 8.73 13.50 8.41
N THR A 92 9.16 13.95 7.23
CA THR A 92 8.48 14.96 6.41
C THR A 92 7.83 14.32 5.19
N ALA A 93 6.55 14.58 4.96
CA ALA A 93 5.89 14.30 3.69
C ALA A 93 6.25 15.42 2.71
N VAL A 94 7.24 15.16 1.84
CA VAL A 94 7.81 16.16 0.92
C VAL A 94 6.80 16.56 -0.14
N TYR A 95 6.11 15.57 -0.70
CA TYR A 95 5.10 15.81 -1.72
C TYR A 95 4.07 14.68 -1.78
N ALA A 96 2.79 15.02 -1.78
CA ALA A 96 1.69 14.09 -2.04
C ALA A 96 0.61 14.79 -2.88
N ALA A 97 0.62 14.56 -4.19
CA ALA A 97 -0.29 15.22 -5.13
C ALA A 97 -1.77 14.98 -4.80
N ASN A 98 -2.11 13.76 -4.39
CA ASN A 98 -3.47 13.34 -4.06
C ASN A 98 -4.00 13.94 -2.75
N LEU A 99 -3.12 14.46 -1.87
CA LEU A 99 -3.46 15.13 -0.62
C LEU A 99 -3.17 16.64 -0.65
N GLY A 100 -2.58 17.14 -1.74
CA GLY A 100 -2.19 18.54 -1.88
C GLY A 100 -1.02 18.95 -1.00
N TRP A 101 -0.26 18.01 -0.47
CA TRP A 101 0.81 18.27 0.49
C TRP A 101 2.11 18.70 -0.18
N ARG A 102 2.81 19.62 0.55
CA ARG A 102 4.18 20.02 0.26
C ARG A 102 4.88 20.30 1.58
N ASP A 103 5.99 19.61 1.82
CA ASP A 103 6.88 19.77 2.98
C ASP A 103 6.17 19.74 4.35
N VAL A 104 5.22 18.80 4.53
CA VAL A 104 4.45 18.63 5.77
C VAL A 104 5.30 17.89 6.81
N PRO A 105 5.67 18.48 7.96
CA PRO A 105 6.48 17.83 9.01
C PRO A 105 5.63 16.91 9.88
N LEU A 106 5.06 15.87 9.25
CA LEU A 106 3.97 15.07 9.81
C LEU A 106 4.38 14.33 11.10
N ARG A 107 5.61 13.80 11.17
CA ARG A 107 6.14 13.20 12.42
C ARG A 107 6.12 14.18 13.57
N THR A 108 6.60 15.40 13.36
CA THR A 108 6.66 16.44 14.41
C THR A 108 5.27 16.80 14.89
N LEU A 109 4.31 16.98 13.98
CA LEU A 109 2.93 17.30 14.31
C LEU A 109 2.27 16.19 15.12
N LEU A 110 2.40 14.93 14.69
CA LEU A 110 1.88 13.76 15.40
C LEU A 110 2.55 13.56 16.76
N THR A 111 3.86 13.70 16.86
CA THR A 111 4.58 13.59 18.14
C THR A 111 4.05 14.61 19.15
N ARG A 112 3.81 15.85 18.72
CA ARG A 112 3.21 16.89 19.60
C ARG A 112 1.77 16.54 20.00
N ARG A 113 0.93 16.14 19.04
CA ARG A 113 -0.47 15.76 19.29
C ARG A 113 -0.58 14.58 20.25
N LEU A 114 0.35 13.63 20.18
CA LEU A 114 0.37 12.43 20.99
C LEU A 114 1.15 12.58 22.31
N GLY A 115 1.56 13.80 22.67
CA GLY A 115 2.22 14.08 23.96
C GLY A 115 3.66 13.58 24.05
N GLY A 116 4.43 13.68 22.97
CA GLY A 116 5.83 13.25 22.90
C GLY A 116 6.04 11.79 22.52
N LEU A 117 4.98 11.09 22.09
CA LEU A 117 5.07 9.69 21.67
C LEU A 117 5.98 9.54 20.45
N PRO A 118 6.88 8.52 20.40
CA PRO A 118 7.66 8.21 19.21
C PRO A 118 6.76 7.88 18.02
N VAL A 119 7.06 8.44 16.83
CA VAL A 119 6.28 8.25 15.61
C VAL A 119 7.17 7.79 14.46
N ALA A 120 6.84 6.64 13.86
CA ALA A 120 7.41 6.18 12.60
C ALA A 120 6.54 6.64 11.43
N LEU A 121 7.16 7.13 10.36
CA LEU A 121 6.49 7.48 9.12
C LEU A 121 6.99 6.56 8.00
N GLY A 122 6.08 6.04 7.17
CA GLY A 122 6.42 5.20 6.03
C GLY A 122 5.51 5.45 4.82
N HIS A 123 6.00 5.09 3.64
CA HIS A 123 5.22 5.15 2.40
C HIS A 123 4.12 4.06 2.42
N ASP A 124 2.89 4.36 2.00
CA ASP A 124 1.73 3.48 2.10
C ASP A 124 1.95 2.10 1.46
N VAL A 125 2.42 2.06 0.20
CA VAL A 125 2.65 0.78 -0.50
C VAL A 125 3.82 0.01 0.11
N ARG A 126 4.92 0.68 0.50
CA ARG A 126 6.02 -0.01 1.22
C ARG A 126 5.56 -0.54 2.56
N THR A 127 4.76 0.23 3.28
CA THR A 127 4.21 -0.20 4.58
C THR A 127 3.28 -1.40 4.43
N GLY A 128 2.42 -1.44 3.40
CA GLY A 128 1.63 -2.61 3.06
C GLY A 128 2.50 -3.82 2.68
N GLY A 129 3.54 -3.60 1.88
CA GLY A 129 4.53 -4.62 1.51
C GLY A 129 5.31 -5.16 2.72
N LEU A 130 5.60 -4.32 3.73
CA LEU A 130 6.20 -4.77 5.00
C LEU A 130 5.28 -5.76 5.72
N ALA A 131 4.00 -5.45 5.82
CA ALA A 131 3.03 -6.34 6.43
C ALA A 131 2.93 -7.67 5.67
N GLU A 132 2.77 -7.62 4.35
CA GLU A 132 2.71 -8.82 3.52
C GLU A 132 3.98 -9.68 3.64
N GLY A 133 5.15 -9.06 3.68
CA GLY A 133 6.41 -9.77 3.84
C GLY A 133 6.59 -10.45 5.21
N ARG A 134 6.12 -9.81 6.28
CA ARG A 134 6.34 -10.33 7.65
C ARG A 134 5.24 -11.26 8.14
N ILE A 135 3.99 -10.99 7.78
CA ILE A 135 2.83 -11.68 8.36
C ILE A 135 1.78 -12.11 7.33
N GLY A 136 1.94 -11.72 6.05
CA GLY A 136 1.06 -12.05 4.95
C GLY A 136 1.64 -13.10 3.99
N ALA A 137 1.35 -12.93 2.70
CA ALA A 137 1.73 -13.86 1.63
C ALA A 137 3.24 -14.02 1.41
N GLY A 138 4.04 -13.07 1.88
CA GLY A 138 5.51 -13.10 1.83
C GLY A 138 6.19 -13.66 3.07
N LYS A 139 5.43 -14.14 4.05
CA LYS A 139 6.00 -14.66 5.30
C LYS A 139 6.94 -15.84 5.04
N GLY A 140 8.19 -15.69 5.48
CA GLY A 140 9.24 -16.70 5.28
C GLY A 140 9.87 -16.69 3.89
N VAL A 141 9.52 -15.74 3.03
CA VAL A 141 10.13 -15.53 1.71
C VAL A 141 11.26 -14.52 1.84
N ASP A 142 12.48 -14.92 1.49
CA ASP A 142 13.69 -14.08 1.54
C ASP A 142 13.70 -12.94 0.51
N ARG A 143 13.11 -13.17 -0.68
CA ARG A 143 13.01 -12.19 -1.76
C ARG A 143 11.60 -12.17 -2.35
N PHE A 144 10.94 -11.05 -2.24
CA PHE A 144 9.62 -10.84 -2.83
C PHE A 144 9.48 -9.45 -3.46
N LEU A 145 8.58 -9.35 -4.40
CA LEU A 145 8.08 -8.08 -4.91
C LEU A 145 6.61 -7.98 -4.56
N PHE A 146 6.24 -7.02 -3.73
CA PHE A 146 4.83 -6.64 -3.53
C PHE A 146 4.43 -5.62 -4.58
N VAL A 147 3.27 -5.79 -5.20
CA VAL A 147 2.71 -4.89 -6.23
C VAL A 147 1.29 -4.52 -5.83
N ALA A 148 1.05 -3.25 -5.60
CA ALA A 148 -0.28 -2.70 -5.34
C ALA A 148 -0.90 -2.21 -6.66
N LEU A 149 -1.97 -2.88 -7.10
CA LEU A 149 -2.77 -2.53 -8.27
C LEU A 149 -4.04 -1.78 -7.82
N GLY A 150 -3.88 -0.50 -7.50
CA GLY A 150 -4.93 0.41 -7.08
C GLY A 150 -5.27 1.45 -8.14
N THR A 151 -5.64 2.66 -7.71
CA THR A 151 -5.81 3.83 -8.60
C THR A 151 -4.55 4.06 -9.44
N GLY A 152 -3.37 3.85 -8.84
CA GLY A 152 -2.07 3.78 -9.48
C GLY A 152 -1.45 2.38 -9.34
N ILE A 153 -0.17 2.25 -9.73
CA ILE A 153 0.65 1.05 -9.57
C ILE A 153 1.96 1.42 -8.88
N ALA A 154 2.21 0.83 -7.73
CA ALA A 154 3.49 0.93 -7.05
C ALA A 154 3.86 -0.42 -6.42
N GLY A 155 5.12 -0.59 -6.04
CA GLY A 155 5.60 -1.82 -5.43
C GLY A 155 6.48 -1.61 -4.21
N ALA A 156 6.77 -2.71 -3.54
CA ALA A 156 7.75 -2.78 -2.48
C ALA A 156 8.67 -3.99 -2.68
N ILE A 157 9.96 -3.76 -2.60
CA ILE A 157 10.98 -4.79 -2.81
C ILE A 157 11.40 -5.32 -1.45
N GLY A 158 11.13 -6.59 -1.20
CA GLY A 158 11.51 -7.27 0.05
C GLY A 158 12.75 -8.12 -0.11
N ILE A 159 13.74 -7.92 0.76
CA ILE A 159 15.01 -8.65 0.79
C ILE A 159 15.31 -9.00 2.26
N ASP A 160 15.41 -10.28 2.57
CA ASP A 160 15.77 -10.79 3.91
C ASP A 160 14.94 -10.16 5.05
N GLY A 161 13.61 -10.06 4.84
CA GLY A 161 12.66 -9.52 5.83
C GLY A 161 12.68 -7.99 5.97
N ARG A 162 13.44 -7.28 5.13
CA ARG A 162 13.50 -5.82 5.06
C ARG A 162 12.99 -5.33 3.73
N LEU A 163 12.53 -4.09 3.69
CA LEU A 163 12.19 -3.43 2.44
C LEU A 163 13.35 -2.58 1.96
N GLU A 164 13.56 -2.59 0.63
CA GLU A 164 14.54 -1.74 -0.03
C GLU A 164 13.90 -0.38 -0.40
N PRO A 165 14.27 0.71 0.25
CA PRO A 165 13.73 2.03 -0.05
C PRO A 165 14.39 2.67 -1.26
N GLY A 166 15.57 2.20 -1.67
CA GLY A 166 16.43 2.88 -2.64
C GLY A 166 17.17 4.09 -2.04
N ALA A 167 18.12 4.62 -2.79
CA ALA A 167 18.97 5.72 -2.33
C ALA A 167 18.19 7.02 -2.04
N HIS A 168 17.03 7.18 -2.68
CA HIS A 168 16.20 8.40 -2.61
C HIS A 168 14.75 8.11 -2.20
N GLY A 169 14.47 6.92 -1.64
CA GLY A 169 13.13 6.52 -1.22
C GLY A 169 12.16 6.20 -2.36
N SER A 170 12.64 6.02 -3.59
CA SER A 170 11.81 5.80 -4.79
C SER A 170 11.91 4.38 -5.36
N ALA A 171 12.50 3.42 -4.63
CA ALA A 171 12.50 2.03 -5.09
C ALA A 171 11.06 1.47 -5.08
N GLY A 172 10.72 0.75 -6.14
CA GLY A 172 9.39 0.16 -6.27
C GLY A 172 8.40 0.97 -7.13
N GLU A 173 8.81 2.09 -7.71
CA GLU A 173 7.97 2.90 -8.62
C GLU A 173 7.77 2.22 -10.00
N LEU A 174 7.44 0.90 -9.97
CA LEU A 174 7.31 0.08 -11.19
C LEU A 174 6.14 0.53 -12.08
N GLY A 175 5.16 1.25 -11.56
CA GLY A 175 4.07 1.84 -12.34
C GLY A 175 4.56 2.81 -13.41
N HIS A 176 5.75 3.39 -13.23
CA HIS A 176 6.35 4.34 -14.16
C HIS A 176 7.37 3.73 -15.13
N ILE A 177 7.51 2.40 -15.14
CA ILE A 177 8.24 1.69 -16.21
C ILE A 177 7.46 1.90 -17.52
N VAL A 178 8.16 2.41 -18.56
CA VAL A 178 7.58 2.55 -19.90
C VAL A 178 7.53 1.17 -20.55
N VAL A 179 6.35 0.56 -20.59
CA VAL A 179 6.10 -0.75 -21.21
C VAL A 179 5.57 -0.65 -22.64
N ARG A 180 5.08 0.54 -23.03
CA ARG A 180 4.58 0.81 -24.38
C ARG A 180 5.05 2.21 -24.84
N PRO A 181 6.23 2.31 -25.49
CA PRO A 181 6.71 3.59 -26.00
C PRO A 181 5.68 4.29 -26.89
N GLY A 182 5.45 5.59 -26.67
CA GLY A 182 4.43 6.36 -27.40
C GLY A 182 2.97 6.10 -26.97
N GLY A 183 2.74 5.26 -25.97
CA GLY A 183 1.43 4.95 -25.41
C GLY A 183 0.75 6.14 -24.72
N PRO A 184 -0.31 5.90 -23.92
CA PRO A 184 -1.07 6.96 -23.26
C PRO A 184 -0.19 7.79 -22.30
N GLU A 185 -0.61 9.02 -22.05
CA GLU A 185 0.05 9.91 -21.09
C GLU A 185 -0.10 9.38 -19.66
N CYS A 186 0.96 9.49 -18.89
CA CYS A 186 1.00 9.16 -17.48
C CYS A 186 1.06 10.45 -16.64
N GLY A 187 0.49 10.40 -15.45
CA GLY A 187 0.55 11.52 -14.50
C GLY A 187 1.97 11.97 -14.11
N CYS A 188 2.99 11.12 -14.34
CA CYS A 188 4.39 11.48 -14.12
C CYS A 188 5.01 12.32 -15.27
N GLY A 189 4.26 12.60 -16.34
CA GLY A 189 4.71 13.35 -17.51
C GLY A 189 5.31 12.48 -18.64
N GLN A 190 5.51 11.17 -18.43
CA GLN A 190 5.95 10.24 -19.47
C GLN A 190 4.76 9.67 -20.25
N ARG A 191 5.05 8.93 -21.32
CA ARG A 191 4.05 8.21 -22.13
C ARG A 191 4.32 6.71 -22.13
N GLY A 192 3.25 5.91 -21.97
CA GLY A 192 3.30 4.46 -22.03
C GLY A 192 3.78 3.76 -20.78
N CYS A 193 3.70 4.44 -19.63
CA CYS A 193 3.95 3.84 -18.32
C CYS A 193 2.96 2.71 -18.04
N LEU A 194 3.41 1.70 -17.30
CA LEU A 194 2.60 0.56 -16.85
C LEU A 194 1.31 1.02 -16.16
N GLU A 195 1.40 2.01 -15.27
CA GLU A 195 0.25 2.56 -14.54
C GLU A 195 -0.84 3.12 -15.46
N ALA A 196 -0.44 3.84 -16.52
CA ALA A 196 -1.37 4.42 -17.47
C ALA A 196 -2.12 3.38 -18.32
N LEU A 197 -1.65 2.13 -18.32
CA LEU A 197 -2.22 1.01 -19.09
C LEU A 197 -2.98 0.00 -18.21
N ALA A 198 -2.50 -0.26 -17.00
CA ALA A 198 -2.88 -1.44 -16.23
C ALA A 198 -3.26 -1.18 -14.78
N SER A 199 -3.29 0.06 -14.29
CA SER A 199 -3.85 0.36 -12.98
C SER A 199 -5.37 0.15 -12.97
N ALA A 200 -5.96 -0.08 -11.80
CA ALA A 200 -7.42 -0.11 -11.67
C ALA A 200 -8.05 1.19 -12.18
N GLY A 201 -7.38 2.34 -11.96
CA GLY A 201 -7.81 3.61 -12.52
C GLY A 201 -7.80 3.63 -14.06
N ALA A 202 -6.76 3.07 -14.69
CA ALA A 202 -6.66 3.00 -16.15
C ALA A 202 -7.72 2.06 -16.76
N VAL A 203 -7.87 0.85 -16.20
CA VAL A 203 -8.88 -0.13 -16.61
C VAL A 203 -10.29 0.45 -16.46
N GLY A 204 -10.57 1.10 -15.31
CA GLY A 204 -11.88 1.73 -15.06
C GLY A 204 -12.19 2.82 -16.08
N ARG A 205 -11.26 3.72 -16.37
CA ARG A 205 -11.45 4.76 -17.41
C ARG A 205 -11.69 4.17 -18.80
N ALA A 206 -10.92 3.16 -19.18
CA ALA A 206 -11.08 2.49 -20.45
C ALA A 206 -12.47 1.81 -20.57
N TRP A 207 -12.93 1.18 -19.49
CA TRP A 207 -14.24 0.56 -19.44
C TRP A 207 -15.38 1.59 -19.43
N ALA A 208 -15.27 2.66 -18.65
CA ALA A 208 -16.24 3.75 -18.64
C ALA A 208 -16.46 4.32 -20.05
N ALA A 209 -15.35 4.53 -20.78
CA ALA A 209 -15.43 5.01 -22.18
C ALA A 209 -16.07 3.98 -23.13
N ALA A 210 -15.77 2.68 -22.96
CA ALA A 210 -16.31 1.62 -23.84
C ALA A 210 -17.77 1.27 -23.53
N SER A 211 -18.17 1.28 -22.25
CA SER A 211 -19.54 0.98 -21.82
C SER A 211 -20.51 2.15 -22.01
N GLY A 212 -20.00 3.39 -22.01
CA GLY A 212 -20.80 4.61 -21.99
C GLY A 212 -21.27 5.00 -20.57
N ASP A 213 -20.91 4.25 -19.53
CA ASP A 213 -21.21 4.56 -18.14
C ASP A 213 -20.00 5.25 -17.50
N VAL A 214 -20.08 6.57 -17.33
CA VAL A 214 -19.01 7.40 -16.76
C VAL A 214 -18.68 7.08 -15.30
N SER A 215 -19.57 6.38 -14.59
CA SER A 215 -19.39 5.96 -13.19
C SER A 215 -18.72 4.59 -13.06
N ALA A 216 -18.61 3.84 -14.16
CA ALA A 216 -18.07 2.48 -14.16
C ALA A 216 -16.57 2.47 -13.84
N GLY A 217 -16.17 1.51 -13.01
CA GLY A 217 -14.78 1.30 -12.58
C GLY A 217 -14.19 -0.04 -13.03
N ALA A 218 -13.02 -0.36 -12.51
CA ALA A 218 -12.35 -1.63 -12.82
C ALA A 218 -13.13 -2.86 -12.34
N ALA A 219 -13.87 -2.76 -11.23
CA ALA A 219 -14.74 -3.83 -10.75
C ALA A 219 -15.90 -4.12 -11.73
N ASP A 220 -16.43 -3.08 -12.37
CA ASP A 220 -17.45 -3.23 -13.42
C ASP A 220 -16.87 -3.88 -14.67
N ALA A 221 -15.64 -3.51 -15.04
CA ALA A 221 -14.90 -4.16 -16.13
C ALA A 221 -14.71 -5.66 -15.85
N ALA A 222 -14.31 -6.03 -14.62
CA ALA A 222 -14.14 -7.43 -14.23
C ALA A 222 -15.46 -8.22 -14.37
N ARG A 223 -16.58 -7.68 -13.88
CA ARG A 223 -17.90 -8.30 -14.03
C ARG A 223 -18.33 -8.44 -15.51
N ALA A 224 -17.97 -7.45 -16.33
CA ALA A 224 -18.26 -7.53 -17.75
C ALA A 224 -17.41 -8.61 -18.46
N VAL A 225 -16.16 -8.83 -18.02
CA VAL A 225 -15.33 -9.97 -18.47
C VAL A 225 -16.00 -11.30 -18.10
N GLU A 226 -16.50 -11.45 -16.88
CA GLU A 226 -17.24 -12.64 -16.43
C GLU A 226 -18.50 -12.90 -17.28
N SER A 227 -19.12 -11.80 -17.71
CA SER A 227 -20.32 -11.84 -18.58
C SER A 227 -19.99 -12.02 -20.08
N ASN A 228 -18.70 -12.25 -20.43
CA ASN A 228 -18.20 -12.40 -21.79
C ASN A 228 -18.46 -11.19 -22.70
N ASP A 229 -18.38 -9.95 -22.18
CA ASP A 229 -18.39 -8.74 -23.02
C ASP A 229 -17.04 -8.61 -23.73
N ASP A 230 -17.05 -8.68 -25.07
CA ASP A 230 -15.83 -8.65 -25.89
C ASP A 230 -15.01 -7.36 -25.69
N ARG A 231 -15.66 -6.22 -25.40
CA ARG A 231 -14.98 -4.94 -25.14
C ARG A 231 -14.23 -4.98 -23.82
N ALA A 232 -14.86 -5.52 -22.78
CA ALA A 232 -14.24 -5.69 -21.48
C ALA A 232 -13.06 -6.68 -21.55
N ILE A 233 -13.24 -7.79 -22.28
CA ILE A 233 -12.19 -8.79 -22.50
C ILE A 233 -10.99 -8.16 -23.23
N ALA A 234 -11.21 -7.31 -24.23
CA ALA A 234 -10.13 -6.64 -24.95
C ALA A 234 -9.34 -5.68 -24.02
N ILE A 235 -10.03 -4.86 -23.23
CA ILE A 235 -9.43 -3.93 -22.26
C ILE A 235 -8.63 -4.71 -21.21
N TRP A 236 -9.22 -5.79 -20.68
CA TRP A 236 -8.58 -6.62 -19.66
C TRP A 236 -7.32 -7.30 -20.15
N ARG A 237 -7.34 -7.85 -21.36
CA ARG A 237 -6.17 -8.46 -22.02
C ARG A 237 -5.05 -7.45 -22.22
N ASP A 238 -5.39 -6.24 -22.68
CA ASP A 238 -4.40 -5.17 -22.86
C ASP A 238 -3.72 -4.80 -21.54
N ALA A 239 -4.47 -4.71 -20.44
CA ALA A 239 -3.96 -4.46 -19.11
C ALA A 239 -3.08 -5.63 -18.60
N VAL A 240 -3.51 -6.87 -18.78
CA VAL A 240 -2.74 -8.07 -18.41
C VAL A 240 -1.44 -8.15 -19.19
N ASP A 241 -1.46 -7.84 -20.47
CA ASP A 241 -0.27 -7.81 -21.32
C ASP A 241 0.75 -6.76 -20.89
N ALA A 242 0.27 -5.56 -20.52
CA ALA A 242 1.10 -4.51 -19.97
C ALA A 242 1.69 -4.90 -18.60
N LEU A 243 0.88 -5.51 -17.70
CA LEU A 243 1.33 -6.02 -16.40
C LEU A 243 2.42 -7.08 -16.58
N ALA A 244 2.22 -8.03 -17.49
CA ALA A 244 3.22 -9.06 -17.74
C ALA A 244 4.54 -8.48 -18.24
N ALA A 245 4.52 -7.47 -19.12
CA ALA A 245 5.72 -6.79 -19.58
C ALA A 245 6.47 -6.08 -18.43
N GLY A 246 5.75 -5.35 -17.60
CA GLY A 246 6.32 -4.69 -16.41
C GLY A 246 6.90 -5.69 -15.40
N LEU A 247 6.17 -6.78 -15.13
CA LEU A 247 6.63 -7.84 -14.22
C LEU A 247 7.89 -8.54 -14.76
N VAL A 248 7.96 -8.88 -16.04
CA VAL A 248 9.17 -9.50 -16.63
C VAL A 248 10.38 -8.56 -16.53
N THR A 249 10.17 -7.24 -16.70
CA THR A 249 11.25 -6.27 -16.44
C THR A 249 11.69 -6.32 -14.97
N ALA A 250 10.75 -6.35 -14.04
CA ALA A 250 11.06 -6.47 -12.61
C ALA A 250 11.74 -7.81 -12.27
N LEU A 251 11.30 -8.92 -12.86
CA LEU A 251 11.95 -10.23 -12.70
C LEU A 251 13.42 -10.21 -13.17
N THR A 252 13.68 -9.54 -14.28
CA THR A 252 15.04 -9.44 -14.84
C THR A 252 15.98 -8.64 -13.93
N LEU A 253 15.46 -7.63 -13.22
CA LEU A 253 16.25 -6.73 -12.38
C LEU A 253 16.37 -7.22 -10.93
N LEU A 254 15.32 -7.83 -10.39
CA LEU A 254 15.18 -8.09 -8.95
C LEU A 254 15.25 -9.57 -8.58
N ASP A 255 14.95 -10.46 -9.51
CA ASP A 255 14.90 -11.93 -9.33
C ASP A 255 14.15 -12.36 -8.05
N PRO A 256 12.88 -11.95 -7.85
CA PRO A 256 12.12 -12.31 -6.66
C PRO A 256 11.62 -13.75 -6.74
N ARG A 257 11.60 -14.46 -5.60
CA ARG A 257 10.95 -15.79 -5.50
C ARG A 257 9.44 -15.71 -5.61
N THR A 258 8.87 -14.60 -5.12
CA THR A 258 7.40 -14.41 -5.06
C THR A 258 7.05 -12.99 -5.48
N VAL A 259 6.06 -12.86 -6.33
CA VAL A 259 5.36 -11.62 -6.63
C VAL A 259 4.01 -11.66 -5.93
N ILE A 260 3.81 -10.74 -4.99
CA ILE A 260 2.58 -10.63 -4.21
C ILE A 260 1.78 -9.48 -4.81
N ILE A 261 0.57 -9.73 -5.28
CA ILE A 261 -0.26 -8.72 -5.93
C ILE A 261 -1.46 -8.40 -5.05
N GLY A 262 -1.54 -7.12 -4.67
CA GLY A 262 -2.65 -6.56 -3.90
C GLY A 262 -3.31 -5.38 -4.61
N GLY A 263 -4.20 -4.67 -3.90
CA GLY A 263 -4.98 -3.56 -4.44
C GLY A 263 -6.27 -4.02 -5.10
N GLY A 264 -7.14 -3.04 -5.41
CA GLY A 264 -8.50 -3.33 -5.86
C GLY A 264 -8.61 -4.16 -7.14
N LEU A 265 -7.63 -4.08 -8.05
CA LEU A 265 -7.65 -4.91 -9.26
C LEU A 265 -7.39 -6.39 -8.94
N ALA A 266 -6.65 -6.70 -7.87
CA ALA A 266 -6.39 -8.08 -7.44
C ALA A 266 -7.66 -8.77 -6.91
N GLU A 267 -8.68 -8.02 -6.51
CA GLU A 267 -9.98 -8.56 -6.08
C GLU A 267 -10.74 -9.28 -7.21
N ALA A 268 -10.36 -9.06 -8.47
CA ALA A 268 -10.88 -9.82 -9.61
C ALA A 268 -10.48 -11.32 -9.60
N GLY A 269 -9.59 -11.75 -8.68
CA GLY A 269 -9.26 -13.15 -8.51
C GLY A 269 -8.72 -13.81 -9.77
N ASP A 270 -9.22 -14.99 -10.11
CA ASP A 270 -8.72 -15.79 -11.24
C ASP A 270 -8.85 -15.11 -12.61
N ILE A 271 -9.76 -14.15 -12.76
CA ILE A 271 -9.88 -13.32 -13.96
C ILE A 271 -8.59 -12.53 -14.23
N LEU A 272 -7.91 -12.09 -13.16
CA LEU A 272 -6.61 -11.45 -13.25
C LEU A 272 -5.47 -12.47 -13.19
N PHE A 273 -5.47 -13.34 -12.17
CA PHE A 273 -4.28 -14.14 -11.86
C PHE A 273 -3.99 -15.23 -12.87
N VAL A 274 -5.01 -15.88 -13.46
CA VAL A 274 -4.79 -16.92 -14.45
C VAL A 274 -4.15 -16.37 -15.71
N PRO A 275 -4.75 -15.40 -16.42
CA PRO A 275 -4.14 -14.88 -17.64
C PRO A 275 -2.81 -14.14 -17.37
N LEU A 276 -2.63 -13.52 -16.20
CA LEU A 276 -1.36 -12.87 -15.85
C LEU A 276 -0.22 -13.88 -15.69
N ARG A 277 -0.45 -14.99 -15.00
CA ARG A 277 0.56 -16.06 -14.87
C ARG A 277 0.93 -16.65 -16.22
N GLU A 278 -0.03 -16.86 -17.10
CA GLU A 278 0.18 -17.33 -18.47
C GLU A 278 0.97 -16.32 -19.29
N ALA A 279 0.60 -15.04 -19.24
CA ALA A 279 1.25 -13.98 -19.98
C ALA A 279 2.71 -13.76 -19.52
N VAL A 280 3.00 -13.85 -18.21
CA VAL A 280 4.37 -13.80 -17.67
C VAL A 280 5.13 -15.03 -18.13
N ARG A 281 4.56 -16.24 -18.02
CA ARG A 281 5.21 -17.49 -18.46
C ARG A 281 5.59 -17.46 -19.95
N ALA A 282 4.74 -16.90 -20.78
CA ALA A 282 4.98 -16.79 -22.21
C ALA A 282 6.13 -15.81 -22.58
N ARG A 283 6.50 -14.91 -21.66
CA ARG A 283 7.53 -13.87 -21.89
C ARG A 283 8.88 -14.15 -21.26
N VAL A 284 8.93 -15.02 -20.24
CA VAL A 284 10.22 -15.38 -19.63
C VAL A 284 11.00 -16.31 -20.55
N THR A 285 12.31 -16.14 -20.59
CA THR A 285 13.22 -16.96 -21.44
C THR A 285 14.32 -17.64 -20.61
N PHE A 286 15.01 -16.89 -19.76
CA PHE A 286 16.06 -17.39 -18.86
C PHE A 286 15.76 -17.14 -17.38
N GLN A 287 14.84 -16.22 -17.10
CA GLN A 287 14.43 -15.92 -15.73
C GLN A 287 13.73 -17.13 -15.10
N GLN A 288 13.88 -17.30 -13.79
CA GLN A 288 13.06 -18.24 -13.04
C GLN A 288 11.65 -17.67 -12.88
N LEU A 289 10.63 -18.52 -13.06
CA LEU A 289 9.25 -18.14 -12.83
C LEU A 289 9.02 -17.99 -11.31
N PRO A 290 8.61 -16.80 -10.83
CA PRO A 290 8.23 -16.63 -9.43
C PRO A 290 6.88 -17.26 -9.16
N MET A 291 6.56 -17.46 -7.89
CA MET A 291 5.17 -17.60 -7.47
C MET A 291 4.47 -16.26 -7.59
N ILE A 292 3.38 -16.19 -8.36
CA ILE A 292 2.52 -14.99 -8.43
C ILE A 292 1.27 -15.29 -7.60
N VAL A 293 1.14 -14.61 -6.47
CA VAL A 293 0.09 -14.87 -5.46
C VAL A 293 -0.68 -13.61 -5.09
N PRO A 294 -1.94 -13.73 -4.69
CA PRO A 294 -2.67 -12.60 -4.12
C PRO A 294 -2.10 -12.21 -2.75
N ALA A 295 -2.22 -10.94 -2.42
CA ALA A 295 -1.96 -10.42 -1.08
C ALA A 295 -2.90 -11.08 -0.06
N ALA A 296 -2.39 -11.40 1.12
CA ALA A 296 -3.14 -12.12 2.15
C ALA A 296 -3.87 -11.20 3.14
N LEU A 297 -3.38 -9.97 3.33
CA LEU A 297 -3.87 -9.05 4.35
C LEU A 297 -4.92 -8.06 3.83
N GLY A 298 -5.08 -7.98 2.50
CA GLY A 298 -6.09 -7.14 1.88
C GLY A 298 -6.06 -5.70 2.36
N ASP A 299 -7.22 -5.18 2.74
CA ASP A 299 -7.43 -3.80 3.17
C ASP A 299 -6.77 -3.45 4.52
N ALA A 300 -6.36 -4.45 5.32
CA ALA A 300 -5.69 -4.24 6.60
C ALA A 300 -4.17 -4.06 6.47
N ALA A 301 -3.57 -4.36 5.31
CA ALA A 301 -2.12 -4.38 5.13
C ALA A 301 -1.43 -3.06 5.53
N GLY A 302 -2.01 -1.90 5.15
CA GLY A 302 -1.46 -0.59 5.49
C GLY A 302 -1.43 -0.32 7.00
N CYS A 303 -2.53 -0.56 7.70
CA CYS A 303 -2.61 -0.41 9.16
C CYS A 303 -1.69 -1.40 9.89
N LEU A 304 -1.69 -2.67 9.51
CA LEU A 304 -0.82 -3.68 10.11
C LEU A 304 0.65 -3.32 9.90
N GLY A 305 1.00 -2.86 8.70
CA GLY A 305 2.34 -2.39 8.39
C GLY A 305 2.75 -1.15 9.19
N ALA A 306 1.85 -0.18 9.36
CA ALA A 306 2.09 0.97 10.21
C ALA A 306 2.35 0.56 11.67
N GLY A 307 1.61 -0.43 12.17
CA GLY A 307 1.88 -1.03 13.48
C GLY A 307 3.26 -1.69 13.58
N LEU A 308 3.70 -2.38 12.53
CA LEU A 308 5.05 -2.95 12.46
C LEU A 308 6.13 -1.87 12.46
N LEU A 309 5.95 -0.77 11.71
CA LEU A 309 6.88 0.37 11.73
C LEU A 309 7.02 0.97 13.14
N ALA A 310 5.91 1.15 13.86
CA ALA A 310 5.94 1.63 15.24
C ALA A 310 6.74 0.70 16.17
N ARG A 311 6.64 -0.60 15.98
CA ARG A 311 7.37 -1.61 16.75
C ARG A 311 8.85 -1.65 16.41
N ASP A 312 9.19 -1.53 15.13
CA ASP A 312 10.58 -1.45 14.68
C ASP A 312 11.29 -0.25 15.34
N LEU A 313 10.60 0.90 15.42
CA LEU A 313 11.11 2.08 16.09
C LEU A 313 11.45 1.82 17.57
N LEU A 314 10.55 1.15 18.30
CA LEU A 314 10.78 0.77 19.70
C LEU A 314 11.95 -0.21 19.86
N SER A 315 12.09 -1.16 18.95
CA SER A 315 13.17 -2.16 18.99
C SER A 315 14.54 -1.52 18.71
N ALA A 316 14.60 -0.53 17.81
CA ALA A 316 15.83 0.21 17.50
C ALA A 316 16.31 1.05 18.69
N GLU A 317 15.40 1.69 19.44
CA GLU A 317 15.73 2.46 20.64
C GLU A 317 16.30 1.59 21.77
N VAL A 318 15.82 0.35 21.90
CA VAL A 318 16.35 -0.61 22.89
C VAL A 318 17.77 -1.08 22.53
N SER A 319 18.06 -1.24 21.24
CA SER A 319 19.36 -1.73 20.76
C SER A 319 20.46 -0.65 20.75
N SER A 320 20.08 0.63 20.88
CA SER A 320 20.99 1.79 20.89
C SER A 320 21.39 2.25 22.31
N ARG A 321 20.81 1.62 23.35
CA ARG A 321 21.13 1.83 24.78
C ARG A 321 22.01 0.71 25.33
#